data_380ac357d74d10b3cf7ed6f50fb33b37
#
_entry.id   380ac357d74d10b3cf7ed6f50fb33b37
#
_cell.length_a   1.000
_cell.length_b   1.000
_cell.length_c   1.000
_cell.angle_alpha   90.00
_cell.angle_beta   90.00
_cell.angle_gamma   90.00
#
_symmetry.space_group_name_H-M   'P 1'
#
loop_
_entity.id
_entity.type
_entity.pdbx_description
1 polymer ?
#
loop_
_entity_poly.entity_id
_entity_poly.type
_entity_poly.pdbx_seq_one_letter_code
_entity_poly.pdbx_strand_id
1 'polypeptide(L)'
;RYSAGQPKVGSSMIGLSLNGKSAVATYRSPSRNRLLLDASCDFGKRLLDRDLDEVVFRGTFIEDGQEVSIEESGFGAYLADEIMQAARRRFYKPEYIACPGCGRTMYDLQEAFEQVKARTSHLKDIVIAVMGCIVNGPGEMADADWGYVGEGNHKVSIYKGRTPVLRHIPDTEAVDRLLELIEAE
;
A
#
# COMPACT_ATOMS: atom_id res chain seq x y z
N ARG A 1 -15.25 11.71 22.46
CA ARG A 1 -15.82 12.48 21.33
C ARG A 1 -14.77 13.50 20.91
N TYR A 2 -14.08 13.28 19.81
CA TYR A 2 -13.20 14.28 19.21
C TYR A 2 -14.10 15.29 18.48
N SER A 3 -14.00 16.56 18.85
CA SER A 3 -14.68 17.63 18.12
C SER A 3 -14.08 17.73 16.72
N ALA A 4 -14.91 17.56 15.70
CA ALA A 4 -14.52 17.75 14.32
C ALA A 4 -14.09 19.21 14.13
N GLY A 5 -12.80 19.46 13.80
CA GLY A 5 -12.36 20.77 13.34
C GLY A 5 -11.24 21.48 14.09
N GLN A 6 -10.68 20.90 15.15
CA GLN A 6 -9.52 21.53 15.81
C GLN A 6 -8.24 20.69 15.59
N PRO A 7 -7.08 21.33 15.26
CA PRO A 7 -5.81 20.66 15.22
C PRO A 7 -5.45 20.05 16.57
N LYS A 8 -4.85 18.86 16.57
CA LYS A 8 -4.35 18.23 17.79
C LYS A 8 -3.21 19.07 18.40
N VAL A 9 -3.12 19.10 19.72
CA VAL A 9 -2.01 19.75 20.40
C VAL A 9 -0.68 19.17 19.89
N GLY A 10 0.17 20.02 19.33
CA GLY A 10 1.48 19.63 18.77
C GLY A 10 1.47 19.29 17.28
N SER A 11 0.32 19.27 16.58
CA SER A 11 0.26 19.14 15.11
C SER A 11 0.70 20.43 14.45
N SER A 12 1.36 20.31 13.28
CA SER A 12 1.70 21.44 12.40
C SER A 12 0.51 21.91 11.52
N MET A 13 -0.68 21.32 11.69
CA MET A 13 -1.90 21.74 11.00
C MET A 13 -2.37 23.11 11.50
N ILE A 14 -2.56 24.04 10.57
CA ILE A 14 -2.99 25.42 10.84
C ILE A 14 -4.40 25.73 10.33
N GLY A 15 -4.97 24.84 9.53
CA GLY A 15 -6.33 25.00 9.00
C GLY A 15 -6.94 23.68 8.55
N LEU A 16 -8.25 23.55 8.70
CA LEU A 16 -9.05 22.42 8.22
C LEU A 16 -10.40 22.90 7.71
N SER A 17 -10.71 22.54 6.48
CA SER A 17 -12.02 22.73 5.86
C SER A 17 -12.63 21.39 5.49
N LEU A 18 -13.89 21.18 5.82
CA LEU A 18 -14.63 19.96 5.51
C LEU A 18 -15.79 20.30 4.59
N ASN A 19 -15.97 19.47 3.56
CA ASN A 19 -17.11 19.53 2.65
C ASN A 19 -17.64 18.10 2.44
N GLY A 20 -18.67 17.73 3.18
CA GLY A 20 -19.15 16.35 3.21
C GLY A 20 -18.06 15.40 3.70
N LYS A 21 -17.68 14.45 2.85
CA LYS A 21 -16.60 13.50 3.11
C LYS A 21 -15.24 13.87 2.51
N SER A 22 -15.09 15.11 2.03
CA SER A 22 -13.82 15.64 1.55
C SER A 22 -13.24 16.61 2.57
N ALA A 23 -11.93 16.56 2.78
CA ALA A 23 -11.19 17.44 3.68
C ALA A 23 -10.08 18.18 2.93
N VAL A 24 -9.91 19.47 3.24
CA VAL A 24 -8.73 20.25 2.85
C VAL A 24 -8.02 20.69 4.11
N ALA A 25 -6.79 20.22 4.31
CA ALA A 25 -5.98 20.51 5.47
C ALA A 25 -4.76 21.35 5.08
N THR A 26 -4.52 22.44 5.83
CA THR A 26 -3.39 23.34 5.62
C THR A 26 -2.38 23.15 6.73
N TYR A 27 -1.11 22.95 6.35
CA TYR A 27 0.00 22.74 7.26
C TYR A 27 1.07 23.81 7.12
N ARG A 28 1.75 24.10 8.22
CA ARG A 28 3.05 24.77 8.25
C ARG A 28 3.99 23.90 9.08
N SER A 29 4.74 23.04 8.40
CA SER A 29 5.52 22.00 9.06
C SER A 29 7.02 22.34 9.10
N PRO A 30 7.72 22.03 10.22
CA PRO A 30 9.16 22.25 10.33
C PRO A 30 9.99 21.29 9.47
N SER A 31 9.40 20.25 8.91
CA SER A 31 10.07 19.32 7.99
C SER A 31 9.07 18.44 7.23
N ARG A 32 9.53 17.85 6.13
CA ARG A 32 8.78 16.86 5.35
C ARG A 32 8.33 15.65 6.19
N ASN A 33 9.24 15.11 7.00
CA ASN A 33 8.92 13.96 7.86
C ASN A 33 7.89 14.30 8.94
N ARG A 34 7.97 15.51 9.51
CA ARG A 34 6.99 15.96 10.48
C ARG A 34 5.61 16.12 9.84
N LEU A 35 5.53 16.68 8.65
CA LEU A 35 4.28 16.79 7.89
C LEU A 35 3.65 15.41 7.66
N LEU A 36 4.45 14.43 7.22
CA LEU A 36 3.99 13.05 7.00
C LEU A 36 3.39 12.46 8.28
N LEU A 37 4.07 12.60 9.41
CA LEU A 37 3.60 12.09 10.70
C LEU A 37 2.30 12.77 11.14
N ASP A 38 2.26 14.10 11.11
CA ASP A 38 1.09 14.87 11.54
C ASP A 38 -0.13 14.54 10.66
N ALA A 39 0.02 14.56 9.34
CA ALA A 39 -1.06 14.24 8.41
C ALA A 39 -1.57 12.79 8.58
N SER A 40 -0.67 11.83 8.77
CA SER A 40 -1.05 10.43 9.02
C SER A 40 -1.84 10.29 10.33
N CYS A 41 -1.41 10.97 11.40
CA CYS A 41 -2.11 10.96 12.69
C CYS A 41 -3.46 11.68 12.65
N ASP A 42 -3.55 12.78 11.88
CA ASP A 42 -4.77 13.59 11.81
C ASP A 42 -5.86 12.93 10.96
N PHE A 43 -5.48 12.23 9.89
CA PHE A 43 -6.43 11.70 8.91
C PHE A 43 -6.53 10.17 8.86
N GLY A 44 -5.51 9.41 9.27
CA GLY A 44 -5.49 7.96 9.14
C GLY A 44 -6.73 7.30 9.76
N LYS A 45 -7.07 7.64 11.00
CA LYS A 45 -8.27 7.07 11.66
C LYS A 45 -9.56 7.44 10.92
N ARG A 46 -9.71 8.69 10.47
CA ARG A 46 -10.93 9.15 9.79
C ARG A 46 -11.15 8.47 8.45
N LEU A 47 -10.08 8.14 7.76
CA LEU A 47 -10.11 7.36 6.52
C LEU A 47 -10.44 5.89 6.79
N LEU A 48 -9.84 5.27 7.81
CA LEU A 48 -10.15 3.90 8.24
C LEU A 48 -11.62 3.75 8.65
N ASP A 49 -12.16 4.70 9.43
CA ASP A 49 -13.54 4.70 9.89
C ASP A 49 -14.55 5.09 8.78
N ARG A 50 -14.08 5.41 7.56
CA ARG A 50 -14.89 5.87 6.43
C ARG A 50 -15.64 7.18 6.67
N ASP A 51 -15.14 8.01 7.58
CA ASP A 51 -15.66 9.36 7.82
C ASP A 51 -15.25 10.32 6.70
N LEU A 52 -14.13 10.02 6.01
CA LEU A 52 -13.64 10.75 4.85
C LEU A 52 -13.40 9.80 3.67
N ASP A 53 -13.66 10.30 2.47
CA ASP A 53 -13.39 9.62 1.21
C ASP A 53 -12.25 10.31 0.43
N GLU A 54 -11.91 11.55 0.80
CA GLU A 54 -10.87 12.33 0.14
C GLU A 54 -10.18 13.28 1.12
N VAL A 55 -8.88 13.50 0.93
CA VAL A 55 -8.11 14.50 1.64
C VAL A 55 -7.14 15.23 0.70
N VAL A 56 -7.05 16.54 0.85
CA VAL A 56 -6.13 17.41 0.12
C VAL A 56 -5.26 18.14 1.13
N PHE A 57 -3.94 18.12 0.90
CA PHE A 57 -2.94 18.77 1.74
C PHE A 57 -2.40 20.03 1.06
N ARG A 58 -2.36 21.13 1.83
CA ARG A 58 -1.89 22.46 1.41
C ARG A 58 -0.94 23.06 2.42
N GLY A 59 -0.26 24.15 2.00
CA GLY A 59 0.62 24.94 2.85
C GLY A 59 2.09 24.68 2.58
N THR A 60 2.92 24.62 3.63
CA THR A 60 4.38 24.57 3.47
C THR A 60 5.06 23.64 4.46
N PHE A 61 6.26 23.19 4.09
CA PHE A 61 7.21 22.51 4.99
C PHE A 61 8.63 23.01 4.72
N ILE A 62 9.55 22.78 5.65
CA ILE A 62 10.95 23.16 5.52
C ILE A 62 11.74 21.95 4.98
N GLU A 63 12.49 22.14 3.91
CA GLU A 63 13.44 21.17 3.34
C GLU A 63 14.74 21.91 3.03
N ASP A 64 15.85 21.41 3.54
CA ASP A 64 17.21 22.02 3.40
C ASP A 64 17.24 23.51 3.79
N GLY A 65 16.46 23.89 4.82
CA GLY A 65 16.38 25.26 5.33
C GLY A 65 15.51 26.20 4.49
N GLN A 66 14.86 25.72 3.43
CA GLN A 66 13.99 26.50 2.58
C GLN A 66 12.53 26.11 2.79
N GLU A 67 11.62 27.09 2.64
CA GLU A 67 10.18 26.85 2.68
C GLU A 67 9.72 26.31 1.31
N VAL A 68 9.10 25.14 1.31
CA VAL A 68 8.63 24.42 0.11
C VAL A 68 7.10 24.34 0.15
N SER A 69 6.45 24.68 -0.95
CA SER A 69 5.00 24.54 -1.09
C SER A 69 4.60 23.07 -1.21
N ILE A 70 3.61 22.66 -0.43
CA ILE A 70 3.08 21.28 -0.43
C ILE A 70 2.42 20.99 -1.79
N GLU A 71 1.68 21.95 -2.35
CA GLU A 71 0.97 21.79 -3.61
C GLU A 71 1.93 21.79 -4.80
N GLU A 72 2.81 22.79 -4.89
CA GLU A 72 3.69 22.99 -6.05
C GLU A 72 4.76 21.92 -6.16
N SER A 73 5.23 21.38 -5.02
CA SER A 73 6.19 20.27 -5.00
C SER A 73 5.60 18.93 -5.42
N GLY A 74 4.27 18.82 -5.51
CA GLY A 74 3.57 17.55 -5.71
C GLY A 74 3.52 16.66 -4.45
N PHE A 75 4.16 17.08 -3.36
CA PHE A 75 4.21 16.26 -2.14
C PHE A 75 2.83 16.09 -1.50
N GLY A 76 1.94 17.06 -1.65
CA GLY A 76 0.56 16.98 -1.13
C GLY A 76 -0.24 15.84 -1.76
N ALA A 77 -0.15 15.68 -3.07
CA ALA A 77 -0.79 14.58 -3.79
C ALA A 77 -0.18 13.23 -3.40
N TYR A 78 1.14 13.14 -3.40
CA TYR A 78 1.85 11.93 -2.95
C TYR A 78 1.43 11.52 -1.53
N LEU A 79 1.40 12.47 -0.58
CA LEU A 79 1.02 12.21 0.81
C LEU A 79 -0.43 11.73 0.94
N ALA A 80 -1.34 12.32 0.17
CA ALA A 80 -2.74 11.91 0.14
C ALA A 80 -2.87 10.47 -0.37
N ASP A 81 -2.20 10.11 -1.46
CA ASP A 81 -2.20 8.77 -2.02
C ASP A 81 -1.62 7.74 -1.04
N GLU A 82 -0.48 8.04 -0.39
CA GLU A 82 0.14 7.15 0.61
C GLU A 82 -0.80 6.89 1.80
N ILE A 83 -1.42 7.94 2.35
CA ILE A 83 -2.34 7.80 3.49
C ILE A 83 -3.63 7.06 3.07
N MET A 84 -4.15 7.35 1.87
CA MET A 84 -5.33 6.66 1.32
C MET A 84 -5.07 5.18 1.10
N GLN A 85 -3.91 4.81 0.58
CA GLN A 85 -3.51 3.41 0.40
C GLN A 85 -3.25 2.71 1.73
N ALA A 86 -2.56 3.35 2.68
CA ALA A 86 -2.35 2.80 4.02
C ALA A 86 -3.66 2.55 4.77
N ALA A 87 -4.68 3.41 4.55
CA ALA A 87 -6.03 3.22 5.06
C ALA A 87 -6.90 2.27 4.20
N ARG A 88 -6.33 1.64 3.18
CA ARG A 88 -7.02 0.74 2.23
C ARG A 88 -8.27 1.37 1.60
N ARG A 89 -8.21 2.67 1.32
CA ARG A 89 -9.31 3.43 0.68
C ARG A 89 -9.16 3.48 -0.84
N ARG A 90 -7.91 3.51 -1.32
CA ARG A 90 -7.57 3.52 -2.74
C ARG A 90 -6.16 2.95 -2.92
N PHE A 91 -5.96 2.13 -3.94
CA PHE A 91 -4.65 1.56 -4.29
C PHE A 91 -4.15 2.20 -5.58
N TYR A 92 -3.18 3.09 -5.49
CA TYR A 92 -2.56 3.74 -6.67
C TYR A 92 -1.29 3.01 -7.14
N LYS A 93 -0.78 2.11 -6.32
CA LYS A 93 0.30 1.17 -6.61
C LYS A 93 -0.07 -0.22 -6.07
N PRO A 94 0.57 -1.32 -6.55
CA PRO A 94 0.30 -2.64 -6.03
C PRO A 94 0.58 -2.73 -4.52
N GLU A 95 -0.24 -3.48 -3.81
CA GLU A 95 0.05 -3.92 -2.45
C GLU A 95 0.61 -5.34 -2.49
N TYR A 96 1.64 -5.60 -1.68
CA TYR A 96 2.26 -6.91 -1.62
C TYR A 96 2.12 -7.50 -0.22
N ILE A 97 1.71 -8.77 -0.16
CA ILE A 97 1.67 -9.56 1.07
C ILE A 97 2.77 -10.61 0.97
N ALA A 98 3.82 -10.49 1.80
CA ALA A 98 4.92 -11.44 1.82
C ALA A 98 4.84 -12.35 3.05
N CYS A 99 5.03 -13.64 2.83
CA CYS A 99 5.21 -14.60 3.92
C CYS A 99 6.51 -14.29 4.68
N PRO A 100 6.53 -14.34 6.03
CA PRO A 100 7.76 -14.10 6.80
C PRO A 100 8.83 -15.21 6.64
N GLY A 101 8.52 -16.28 5.92
CA GLY A 101 9.40 -17.45 5.79
C GLY A 101 9.38 -18.35 7.03
N CYS A 102 9.43 -19.64 6.83
CA CYS A 102 9.53 -20.62 7.91
C CYS A 102 10.24 -21.89 7.39
N GLY A 103 10.47 -22.89 8.24
CA GLY A 103 11.12 -24.15 7.85
C GLY A 103 10.39 -24.96 6.77
N ARG A 104 9.22 -24.54 6.33
CA ARG A 104 8.47 -25.12 5.20
C ARG A 104 8.70 -24.42 3.87
N THR A 105 9.38 -23.28 3.86
CA THR A 105 9.77 -22.58 2.64
C THR A 105 10.90 -23.35 1.96
N MET A 106 10.68 -23.83 0.75
CA MET A 106 11.57 -24.72 0.02
C MET A 106 12.20 -24.05 -1.23
N TYR A 107 12.21 -22.73 -1.28
CA TYR A 107 12.75 -21.90 -2.35
C TYR A 107 13.21 -20.54 -1.82
N ASP A 108 13.92 -19.76 -2.60
CA ASP A 108 14.31 -18.40 -2.23
C ASP A 108 13.11 -17.46 -2.33
N LEU A 109 12.42 -17.29 -1.18
CA LEU A 109 11.23 -16.46 -1.07
C LEU A 109 11.54 -14.99 -1.33
N GLN A 110 12.69 -14.50 -0.90
CA GLN A 110 13.08 -13.11 -1.07
C GLN A 110 13.34 -12.80 -2.56
N GLU A 111 14.07 -13.66 -3.24
CA GLU A 111 14.32 -13.52 -4.67
C GLU A 111 13.01 -13.54 -5.47
N ALA A 112 12.12 -14.49 -5.19
CA ALA A 112 10.81 -14.55 -5.84
C ALA A 112 9.96 -13.31 -5.58
N PHE A 113 9.97 -12.81 -4.34
CA PHE A 113 9.27 -11.57 -3.99
C PHE A 113 9.79 -10.35 -4.79
N GLU A 114 11.12 -10.18 -4.87
CA GLU A 114 11.71 -9.07 -5.62
C GLU A 114 11.44 -9.19 -7.13
N GLN A 115 11.46 -10.41 -7.69
CA GLN A 115 11.09 -10.65 -9.09
C GLN A 115 9.63 -10.30 -9.37
N VAL A 116 8.70 -10.77 -8.54
CA VAL A 116 7.27 -10.44 -8.66
C VAL A 116 7.08 -8.92 -8.57
N LYS A 117 7.66 -8.28 -7.56
CA LYS A 117 7.57 -6.84 -7.35
C LYS A 117 8.13 -6.03 -8.53
N ALA A 118 9.31 -6.39 -9.04
CA ALA A 118 9.93 -5.71 -10.17
C ALA A 118 9.06 -5.76 -11.43
N ARG A 119 8.38 -6.88 -11.67
CA ARG A 119 7.57 -7.13 -12.86
C ARG A 119 6.14 -6.58 -12.76
N THR A 120 5.62 -6.34 -11.55
CA THR A 120 4.23 -5.92 -11.32
C THR A 120 4.10 -4.50 -10.78
N SER A 121 5.21 -3.79 -10.52
CA SER A 121 5.23 -2.45 -9.89
C SER A 121 4.45 -1.37 -10.64
N HIS A 122 4.18 -1.56 -11.93
CA HIS A 122 3.41 -0.66 -12.79
C HIS A 122 1.89 -0.83 -12.67
N LEU A 123 1.44 -1.93 -12.08
CA LEU A 123 0.01 -2.23 -11.90
C LEU A 123 -0.61 -1.32 -10.83
N LYS A 124 -1.93 -1.20 -10.87
CA LYS A 124 -2.73 -0.44 -9.89
C LYS A 124 -3.92 -1.28 -9.43
N ASP A 125 -4.47 -0.90 -8.27
CA ASP A 125 -5.68 -1.53 -7.72
C ASP A 125 -5.60 -3.06 -7.60
N ILE A 126 -4.42 -3.57 -7.22
CA ILE A 126 -4.16 -5.02 -7.12
C ILE A 126 -3.37 -5.35 -5.85
N VAL A 127 -3.70 -6.46 -5.23
CA VAL A 127 -2.98 -7.03 -4.08
C VAL A 127 -2.39 -8.38 -4.49
N ILE A 128 -1.07 -8.50 -4.43
CA ILE A 128 -0.34 -9.71 -4.82
C ILE A 128 0.36 -10.32 -3.60
N ALA A 129 0.11 -11.60 -3.35
CA ALA A 129 0.75 -12.34 -2.28
C ALA A 129 1.87 -13.24 -2.78
N VAL A 130 2.99 -13.30 -2.05
CA VAL A 130 4.09 -14.25 -2.29
C VAL A 130 4.28 -15.09 -1.04
N MET A 131 3.90 -16.36 -1.14
CA MET A 131 3.79 -17.29 -0.02
C MET A 131 4.81 -18.42 -0.11
N GLY A 132 5.51 -18.68 0.99
CA GLY A 132 6.57 -19.66 1.08
C GLY A 132 6.11 -21.11 0.96
N CYS A 133 4.86 -21.44 1.28
CA CYS A 133 4.35 -22.81 1.21
C CYS A 133 2.83 -22.88 1.03
N ILE A 134 2.38 -24.00 0.46
CA ILE A 134 0.96 -24.30 0.22
C ILE A 134 0.17 -24.54 1.52
N VAL A 135 0.83 -24.80 2.65
CA VAL A 135 0.15 -25.18 3.90
C VAL A 135 -0.57 -23.98 4.52
N ASN A 136 0.13 -22.87 4.70
CA ASN A 136 -0.43 -21.65 5.30
C ASN A 136 -0.78 -20.59 4.26
N GLY A 137 -0.09 -20.61 3.11
CA GLY A 137 -0.20 -19.60 2.08
C GLY A 137 -1.64 -19.22 1.71
N PRO A 138 -2.51 -20.19 1.34
CA PRO A 138 -3.90 -19.87 0.96
C PRO A 138 -4.73 -19.20 2.06
N GLY A 139 -4.40 -19.42 3.33
CA GLY A 139 -5.04 -18.76 4.47
C GLY A 139 -4.50 -17.35 4.72
N GLU A 140 -3.18 -17.20 4.66
CA GLU A 140 -2.49 -15.92 4.94
C GLU A 140 -2.67 -14.89 3.81
N MET A 141 -2.95 -15.32 2.59
CA MET A 141 -3.21 -14.46 1.43
C MET A 141 -4.69 -14.21 1.14
N ALA A 142 -5.56 -14.40 2.13
CA ALA A 142 -7.02 -14.37 1.95
C ALA A 142 -7.55 -13.06 1.32
N ASP A 143 -6.84 -11.96 1.52
CA ASP A 143 -7.19 -10.62 1.03
C ASP A 143 -6.42 -10.25 -0.27
N ALA A 144 -5.63 -11.17 -0.83
CA ALA A 144 -4.93 -10.93 -2.08
C ALA A 144 -5.81 -11.29 -3.29
N ASP A 145 -5.67 -10.50 -4.36
CA ASP A 145 -6.30 -10.81 -5.64
C ASP A 145 -5.58 -11.98 -6.32
N TRP A 146 -4.25 -11.97 -6.24
CA TRP A 146 -3.40 -13.00 -6.81
C TRP A 146 -2.37 -13.52 -5.81
N GLY A 147 -2.02 -14.80 -5.91
CA GLY A 147 -1.05 -15.45 -5.06
C GLY A 147 -0.02 -16.27 -5.82
N TYR A 148 1.26 -16.05 -5.50
CA TYR A 148 2.39 -16.88 -5.89
C TYR A 148 2.73 -17.76 -4.68
N VAL A 149 2.51 -19.07 -4.77
CA VAL A 149 2.60 -19.99 -3.62
C VAL A 149 3.58 -21.11 -3.91
N GLY A 150 4.67 -21.18 -3.15
CA GLY A 150 5.66 -22.26 -3.29
C GLY A 150 5.12 -23.62 -2.86
N GLU A 151 5.47 -24.66 -3.62
CA GLU A 151 5.11 -26.07 -3.33
C GLU A 151 6.32 -26.94 -2.97
N GLY A 152 7.54 -26.38 -3.08
CA GLY A 152 8.80 -27.13 -2.99
C GLY A 152 9.19 -27.77 -4.32
N ASN A 153 10.41 -28.33 -4.35
CA ASN A 153 10.97 -28.97 -5.55
C ASN A 153 10.92 -28.09 -6.81
N HIS A 154 11.23 -26.79 -6.67
CA HIS A 154 11.18 -25.82 -7.77
C HIS A 154 9.81 -25.72 -8.46
N LYS A 155 8.73 -25.89 -7.69
CA LYS A 155 7.36 -25.77 -8.16
C LYS A 155 6.59 -24.71 -7.40
N VAL A 156 5.69 -24.08 -8.12
CA VAL A 156 4.82 -22.99 -7.65
C VAL A 156 3.40 -23.23 -8.13
N SER A 157 2.43 -22.84 -7.33
CA SER A 157 1.04 -22.69 -7.75
C SER A 157 0.65 -21.22 -7.78
N ILE A 158 -0.13 -20.82 -8.78
CA ILE A 158 -0.72 -19.50 -8.86
C ILE A 158 -2.19 -19.58 -8.47
N TYR A 159 -2.58 -18.64 -7.63
CA TYR A 159 -3.93 -18.51 -7.10
C TYR A 159 -4.58 -17.21 -7.56
N LYS A 160 -5.88 -17.26 -7.82
CA LYS A 160 -6.76 -16.10 -7.91
C LYS A 160 -7.63 -16.07 -6.65
N GLY A 161 -7.41 -15.09 -5.78
CA GLY A 161 -7.96 -15.12 -4.44
C GLY A 161 -7.55 -16.40 -3.72
N ARG A 162 -8.50 -17.22 -3.32
CA ARG A 162 -8.26 -18.52 -2.64
C ARG A 162 -8.25 -19.73 -3.57
N THR A 163 -8.48 -19.53 -4.86
CA THR A 163 -8.62 -20.63 -5.82
C THR A 163 -7.34 -20.82 -6.62
N PRO A 164 -6.72 -22.00 -6.61
CA PRO A 164 -5.58 -22.26 -7.47
C PRO A 164 -6.01 -22.33 -8.93
N VAL A 165 -5.38 -21.52 -9.78
CA VAL A 165 -5.65 -21.46 -11.22
C VAL A 165 -4.59 -22.15 -12.06
N LEU A 166 -3.33 -22.17 -11.59
CA LEU A 166 -2.26 -22.99 -12.12
C LEU A 166 -1.55 -23.71 -10.98
N ARG A 167 -1.15 -24.96 -11.21
CA ARG A 167 -0.48 -25.78 -10.22
C ARG A 167 0.79 -26.42 -10.78
N HIS A 168 1.76 -26.64 -9.90
CA HIS A 168 2.98 -27.41 -10.18
C HIS A 168 3.82 -26.85 -11.35
N ILE A 169 3.75 -25.53 -11.60
CA ILE A 169 4.57 -24.88 -12.62
C ILE A 169 6.00 -24.69 -12.12
N PRO A 170 7.01 -24.75 -12.99
CA PRO A 170 8.38 -24.42 -12.61
C PRO A 170 8.48 -23.01 -12.04
N ASP A 171 9.27 -22.80 -10.99
CA ASP A 171 9.51 -21.47 -10.40
C ASP A 171 10.12 -20.49 -11.42
N THR A 172 10.92 -21.00 -12.36
CA THR A 172 11.50 -20.20 -13.46
C THR A 172 10.49 -19.60 -14.42
N GLU A 173 9.28 -20.15 -14.51
CA GLU A 173 8.20 -19.67 -15.40
C GLU A 173 7.09 -18.98 -14.61
N ALA A 174 7.07 -19.12 -13.29
CA ALA A 174 5.91 -18.78 -12.47
C ALA A 174 5.59 -17.29 -12.46
N VAL A 175 6.60 -16.41 -12.52
CA VAL A 175 6.38 -14.96 -12.57
C VAL A 175 5.78 -14.52 -13.91
N ASP A 176 6.25 -15.09 -15.01
CA ASP A 176 5.70 -14.81 -16.34
C ASP A 176 4.25 -15.29 -16.44
N ARG A 177 3.96 -16.48 -15.92
CA ARG A 177 2.60 -17.03 -15.89
C ARG A 177 1.65 -16.21 -15.02
N LEU A 178 2.13 -15.68 -13.89
CA LEU A 178 1.35 -14.79 -13.04
C LEU A 178 0.98 -13.51 -13.79
N LEU A 179 1.94 -12.90 -14.50
CA LEU A 179 1.69 -11.70 -15.31
C LEU A 179 0.70 -11.95 -16.43
N GLU A 180 0.89 -13.02 -17.21
CA GLU A 180 -0.03 -13.41 -18.29
C GLU A 180 -1.48 -13.52 -17.79
N LEU A 181 -1.68 -14.08 -16.59
CA LEU A 181 -3.01 -14.24 -16.00
C LEU A 181 -3.60 -12.91 -15.52
N ILE A 182 -2.77 -12.02 -14.97
CA ILE A 182 -3.20 -10.68 -14.52
C ILE A 182 -3.59 -9.82 -15.72
N GLU A 183 -2.79 -9.85 -16.80
CA GLU A 183 -3.02 -9.06 -18.01
C GLU A 183 -4.21 -9.56 -18.85
N ALA A 184 -4.63 -10.80 -18.66
CA ALA A 184 -5.77 -11.38 -19.35
C ALA A 184 -7.13 -11.04 -18.72
N GLU A 185 -7.15 -10.31 -17.61
CA GLU A 185 -8.34 -9.86 -16.87
C GLU A 185 -8.81 -8.49 -17.31
#